data_9baf6f21610c74932880a7c5f74f3038
#
_entry.id   9baf6f21610c74932880a7c5f74f3038
#
_cell.length_a   1.000
_cell.length_b   1.000
_cell.length_c   1.000
_cell.angle_alpha   90.00
_cell.angle_beta   90.00
_cell.angle_gamma   90.00
#
_symmetry.space_group_name_H-M   'P 1'
#
loop_
_entity.id
_entity.type
_entity.pdbx_description
1 polymer ?
#
loop_
_entity_poly.entity_id
_entity_poly.type
_entity_poly.pdbx_seq_one_letter_code
_entity_poly.pdbx_strand_id
1 'polypeptide(L)'
;MLSNLVLRRTILLGTPLVVAIDVMFLHPVLDGDVRAELFPVTDLWLTLHVVQLVLFGLMGVAVYLLLDGLGGTVAAIGRLAVAVFIVFYNAGDAVAGIATGILARGAIDLPAGEQVAVAQAVAKLFADPTKHLIFMIGSYAWSVGLLAAAVALYRAGAPRLPLVLLAVAGVPYVSFSRVDHSPPFDPLALALFFLACLWLEFTRRKRAPAGVESSADRAPLPDSG
;
A
#
# COMPACT_ATOMS: atom_id res chain seq x y z
N MET A 1 -5.79 -20.93 14.52
CA MET A 1 -4.63 -20.98 13.61
C MET A 1 -4.98 -20.73 12.15
N LEU A 2 -6.00 -21.38 11.58
CA LEU A 2 -6.46 -21.15 10.17
C LEU A 2 -6.90 -19.71 9.89
N SER A 3 -7.63 -19.06 10.81
CA SER A 3 -8.09 -17.67 10.66
C SER A 3 -6.94 -16.66 10.49
N ASN A 4 -5.85 -16.83 11.24
CA ASN A 4 -4.68 -15.94 11.13
C ASN A 4 -3.94 -16.10 9.79
N LEU A 5 -3.94 -17.31 9.21
CA LEU A 5 -3.32 -17.54 7.91
C LEU A 5 -4.15 -16.96 6.76
N VAL A 6 -5.48 -17.09 6.83
CA VAL A 6 -6.40 -16.48 5.86
C VAL A 6 -6.27 -14.97 5.90
N LEU A 7 -6.38 -14.35 7.08
CA LEU A 7 -6.23 -12.90 7.25
C LEU A 7 -4.89 -12.40 6.70
N ARG A 8 -3.78 -13.05 7.07
CA ARG A 8 -2.45 -12.71 6.56
C ARG A 8 -2.39 -12.72 5.04
N ARG A 9 -2.94 -13.74 4.40
CA ARG A 9 -2.96 -13.83 2.93
C ARG A 9 -3.87 -12.82 2.29
N THR A 10 -5.03 -12.57 2.87
CA THR A 10 -5.94 -11.51 2.40
C THR A 10 -5.22 -10.17 2.39
N ILE A 11 -4.47 -9.83 3.43
CA ILE A 11 -3.72 -8.57 3.47
C ILE A 11 -2.55 -8.58 2.47
N LEU A 12 -1.72 -9.64 2.47
CA LEU A 12 -0.52 -9.67 1.62
C LEU A 12 -0.81 -9.74 0.12
N LEU A 13 -1.89 -10.41 -0.27
CA LEU A 13 -2.22 -10.65 -1.68
C LEU A 13 -3.43 -9.86 -2.13
N GLY A 14 -4.47 -9.77 -1.30
CA GLY A 14 -5.70 -9.05 -1.66
C GLY A 14 -5.49 -7.55 -1.73
N THR A 15 -4.80 -6.96 -0.75
CA THR A 15 -4.63 -5.50 -0.70
C THR A 15 -3.90 -4.94 -1.92
N PRO A 16 -2.69 -5.39 -2.29
CA PRO A 16 -2.00 -4.85 -3.47
C PRO A 16 -2.75 -5.08 -4.77
N LEU A 17 -3.48 -6.18 -4.89
CA LEU A 17 -4.31 -6.46 -6.06
C LEU A 17 -5.47 -5.47 -6.16
N VAL A 18 -6.18 -5.22 -5.06
CA VAL A 18 -7.31 -4.27 -5.03
C VAL A 18 -6.83 -2.85 -5.30
N VAL A 19 -5.71 -2.42 -4.71
CA VAL A 19 -5.13 -1.09 -4.97
C VAL A 19 -4.70 -0.97 -6.44
N ALA A 20 -4.12 -2.01 -7.03
CA ALA A 20 -3.75 -1.99 -8.45
C ALA A 20 -4.96 -1.85 -9.37
N ILE A 21 -6.06 -2.54 -9.06
CA ILE A 21 -7.34 -2.44 -9.80
C ILE A 21 -7.93 -1.03 -9.64
N ASP A 22 -7.95 -0.50 -8.43
CA ASP A 22 -8.44 0.84 -8.12
C ASP A 22 -7.69 1.91 -8.93
N VAL A 23 -6.37 1.96 -8.82
CA VAL A 23 -5.54 2.94 -9.52
C VAL A 23 -5.59 2.78 -11.04
N MET A 24 -5.70 1.56 -11.56
CA MET A 24 -5.63 1.32 -13.00
C MET A 24 -6.96 1.55 -13.72
N PHE A 25 -8.08 1.22 -13.07
CA PHE A 25 -9.37 1.14 -13.77
C PHE A 25 -10.48 2.02 -13.18
N LEU A 26 -10.38 2.39 -11.91
CA LEU A 26 -11.46 3.08 -11.22
C LEU A 26 -11.12 4.54 -10.91
N HIS A 27 -9.85 4.86 -10.71
CA HIS A 27 -9.43 6.19 -10.29
C HIS A 27 -9.54 7.19 -11.46
N PRO A 28 -10.34 8.28 -11.33
CA PRO A 28 -10.43 9.31 -12.35
C PRO A 28 -9.08 10.03 -12.52
N VAL A 29 -8.68 10.26 -13.76
CA VAL A 29 -7.50 11.07 -14.09
C VAL A 29 -7.95 12.53 -14.27
N LEU A 30 -7.25 13.44 -13.62
CA LEU A 30 -7.52 14.87 -13.69
C LEU A 30 -6.31 15.56 -14.37
N ASP A 31 -6.43 15.79 -15.69
CA ASP A 31 -5.33 16.33 -16.50
C ASP A 31 -5.49 17.80 -16.87
N GLY A 32 -6.65 18.43 -16.55
CA GLY A 32 -6.99 19.76 -17.03
C GLY A 32 -7.88 20.56 -16.10
N ASP A 33 -9.07 20.92 -16.55
CA ASP A 33 -10.01 21.74 -15.80
C ASP A 33 -10.70 20.94 -14.67
N VAL A 34 -10.31 21.26 -13.44
CA VAL A 34 -10.87 20.65 -12.22
C VAL A 34 -12.42 20.67 -12.22
N ARG A 35 -13.04 21.75 -12.70
CA ARG A 35 -14.50 21.85 -12.74
C ARG A 35 -15.10 20.84 -13.73
N ALA A 36 -14.51 20.74 -14.92
CA ALA A 36 -15.00 19.85 -15.96
C ALA A 36 -14.75 18.37 -15.63
N GLU A 37 -13.66 18.07 -14.94
CA GLU A 37 -13.22 16.70 -14.71
C GLU A 37 -13.61 16.13 -13.34
N LEU A 38 -13.49 16.92 -12.25
CA LEU A 38 -13.77 16.45 -10.89
C LEU A 38 -15.26 16.56 -10.53
N PHE A 39 -15.96 17.66 -10.89
CA PHE A 39 -17.33 17.86 -10.44
C PHE A 39 -18.29 16.75 -10.90
N PRO A 40 -18.25 16.26 -12.16
CA PRO A 40 -19.11 15.18 -12.60
C PRO A 40 -18.89 13.84 -11.89
N VAL A 41 -17.69 13.61 -11.33
CA VAL A 41 -17.28 12.35 -10.73
C VAL A 41 -17.04 12.44 -9.22
N THR A 42 -17.47 13.52 -8.59
CA THR A 42 -17.15 13.83 -7.18
C THR A 42 -17.52 12.71 -6.20
N ASP A 43 -18.67 12.08 -6.36
CA ASP A 43 -19.09 10.99 -5.47
C ASP A 43 -18.22 9.74 -5.63
N LEU A 44 -17.86 9.40 -6.87
CA LEU A 44 -16.89 8.34 -7.15
C LEU A 44 -15.53 8.69 -6.54
N TRP A 45 -15.03 9.90 -6.79
CA TRP A 45 -13.77 10.42 -6.25
C TRP A 45 -13.70 10.30 -4.73
N LEU A 46 -14.72 10.78 -4.03
CA LEU A 46 -14.79 10.68 -2.56
C LEU A 46 -14.83 9.23 -2.08
N THR A 47 -15.64 8.39 -2.72
CA THR A 47 -15.76 6.99 -2.35
C THR A 47 -14.42 6.28 -2.47
N LEU A 48 -13.71 6.46 -3.58
CA LEU A 48 -12.40 5.85 -3.81
C LEU A 48 -11.38 6.29 -2.76
N HIS A 49 -11.24 7.59 -2.51
CA HIS A 49 -10.25 8.09 -1.55
C HIS A 49 -10.55 7.69 -0.10
N VAL A 50 -11.82 7.58 0.29
CA VAL A 50 -12.17 7.02 1.62
C VAL A 50 -11.77 5.54 1.71
N VAL A 51 -11.97 4.76 0.65
CA VAL A 51 -11.53 3.35 0.59
C VAL A 51 -10.01 3.26 0.56
N GLN A 52 -9.33 4.13 -0.19
CA GLN A 52 -7.87 4.20 -0.30
C GLN A 52 -7.18 4.45 1.05
N LEU A 53 -7.76 5.24 1.95
CA LEU A 53 -7.22 5.39 3.32
C LEU A 53 -7.03 4.04 4.02
N VAL A 54 -8.01 3.16 3.89
CA VAL A 54 -7.92 1.81 4.47
C VAL A 54 -6.93 0.96 3.69
N LEU A 55 -6.99 1.00 2.37
CA LEU A 55 -6.14 0.19 1.50
C LEU A 55 -4.65 0.54 1.63
N PHE A 56 -4.28 1.82 1.66
CA PHE A 56 -2.89 2.23 1.87
C PHE A 56 -2.41 1.89 3.29
N GLY A 57 -3.27 2.00 4.28
CA GLY A 57 -2.98 1.49 5.62
C GLY A 57 -2.66 -0.02 5.60
N LEU A 58 -3.49 -0.82 4.91
CA LEU A 58 -3.30 -2.26 4.77
C LEU A 58 -2.06 -2.61 3.91
N MET A 59 -1.71 -1.78 2.92
CA MET A 59 -0.44 -1.92 2.18
C MET A 59 0.76 -1.83 3.13
N GLY A 60 0.76 -0.85 4.03
CA GLY A 60 1.79 -0.76 5.06
C GLY A 60 1.81 -1.99 5.98
N VAL A 61 0.63 -2.45 6.41
CA VAL A 61 0.51 -3.69 7.21
C VAL A 61 1.05 -4.91 6.44
N ALA A 62 0.87 -4.98 5.13
CA ALA A 62 1.42 -6.06 4.31
C ALA A 62 2.96 -6.10 4.40
N VAL A 63 3.65 -4.97 4.30
CA VAL A 63 5.11 -4.91 4.48
C VAL A 63 5.51 -5.26 5.92
N TYR A 64 4.75 -4.79 6.91
CA TYR A 64 4.98 -5.16 8.30
C TYR A 64 4.90 -6.68 8.51
N LEU A 65 3.92 -7.35 7.88
CA LEU A 65 3.77 -8.80 7.91
C LEU A 65 4.91 -9.54 7.21
N LEU A 66 5.54 -8.96 6.18
CA LEU A 66 6.76 -9.53 5.58
C LEU A 66 7.95 -9.50 6.56
N LEU A 67 8.00 -8.50 7.43
CA LEU A 67 9.04 -8.33 8.46
C LEU A 67 8.74 -9.08 9.76
N ASP A 68 7.57 -9.74 9.85
CA ASP A 68 7.15 -10.46 11.05
C ASP A 68 8.12 -11.61 11.38
N GLY A 69 8.53 -11.67 12.66
CA GLY A 69 9.52 -12.63 13.16
C GLY A 69 10.98 -12.30 12.79
N LEU A 70 11.25 -11.23 12.01
CA LEU A 70 12.61 -10.80 11.70
C LEU A 70 13.10 -9.77 12.72
N GLY A 71 14.30 -10.00 13.26
CA GLY A 71 14.96 -9.10 14.21
C GLY A 71 16.03 -8.20 13.58
N GLY A 72 16.63 -7.36 14.40
CA GLY A 72 17.76 -6.51 14.05
C GLY A 72 17.38 -5.14 13.47
N THR A 73 18.41 -4.28 13.33
CA THR A 73 18.25 -2.87 12.96
C THR A 73 17.56 -2.66 11.61
N VAL A 74 17.85 -3.49 10.60
CA VAL A 74 17.25 -3.34 9.27
C VAL A 74 15.75 -3.60 9.30
N ALA A 75 15.30 -4.65 10.02
CA ALA A 75 13.87 -4.92 10.18
C ALA A 75 13.17 -3.81 11.00
N ALA A 76 13.85 -3.23 11.99
CA ALA A 76 13.32 -2.09 12.75
C ALA A 76 13.17 -0.83 11.88
N ILE A 77 14.18 -0.52 11.04
CA ILE A 77 14.10 0.57 10.05
C ILE A 77 12.93 0.35 9.10
N GLY A 78 12.75 -0.87 8.58
CA GLY A 78 11.64 -1.20 7.70
C GLY A 78 10.28 -0.96 8.36
N ARG A 79 10.09 -1.37 9.61
CA ARG A 79 8.84 -1.14 10.36
C ARG A 79 8.58 0.34 10.60
N LEU A 80 9.62 1.11 10.98
CA LEU A 80 9.50 2.55 11.18
C LEU A 80 9.15 3.26 9.86
N ALA A 81 9.83 2.92 8.78
CA ALA A 81 9.56 3.48 7.47
C ALA A 81 8.11 3.22 7.02
N VAL A 82 7.61 2.01 7.23
CA VAL A 82 6.21 1.67 6.93
C VAL A 82 5.22 2.47 7.80
N ALA A 83 5.52 2.70 9.06
CA ALA A 83 4.68 3.54 9.92
C ALA A 83 4.66 5.00 9.40
N VAL A 84 5.80 5.54 8.98
CA VAL A 84 5.89 6.86 8.34
C VAL A 84 5.11 6.89 7.04
N PHE A 85 5.21 5.86 6.19
CA PHE A 85 4.41 5.74 4.97
C PHE A 85 2.92 5.83 5.28
N ILE A 86 2.41 5.01 6.21
CA ILE A 86 0.97 5.00 6.56
C ILE A 86 0.50 6.39 6.96
N VAL A 87 1.27 7.10 7.79
CA VAL A 87 0.87 8.42 8.29
C VAL A 87 0.91 9.46 7.18
N PHE A 88 2.04 9.59 6.49
CA PHE A 88 2.27 10.69 5.54
C PHE A 88 1.54 10.48 4.22
N TYR A 89 1.52 9.25 3.69
CA TYR A 89 0.84 8.97 2.44
C TYR A 89 -0.67 9.14 2.60
N ASN A 90 -1.27 8.58 3.66
CA ASN A 90 -2.69 8.78 3.94
C ASN A 90 -3.06 10.24 4.24
N ALA A 91 -2.19 11.00 4.91
CA ALA A 91 -2.43 12.43 5.12
C ALA A 91 -2.45 13.20 3.78
N GLY A 92 -1.52 12.90 2.87
CA GLY A 92 -1.48 13.47 1.54
C GLY A 92 -2.72 13.10 0.73
N ASP A 93 -3.11 11.84 0.75
CA ASP A 93 -4.28 11.31 0.06
C ASP A 93 -5.60 11.92 0.60
N ALA A 94 -5.72 12.06 1.91
CA ALA A 94 -6.88 12.71 2.53
C ALA A 94 -7.01 14.18 2.09
N VAL A 95 -5.91 14.90 1.95
CA VAL A 95 -5.92 16.30 1.47
C VAL A 95 -6.24 16.35 -0.02
N ALA A 96 -5.53 15.57 -0.85
CA ALA A 96 -5.70 15.58 -2.29
C ALA A 96 -7.05 14.98 -2.73
N GLY A 97 -7.49 13.93 -2.06
CA GLY A 97 -8.70 13.19 -2.41
C GLY A 97 -9.95 13.69 -1.67
N ILE A 98 -9.96 13.49 -0.34
CA ILE A 98 -11.17 13.73 0.46
C ILE A 98 -11.47 15.22 0.58
N ALA A 99 -10.50 16.06 0.94
CA ALA A 99 -10.76 17.50 1.11
C ALA A 99 -11.18 18.15 -0.20
N THR A 100 -10.53 17.84 -1.31
CA THR A 100 -10.89 18.35 -2.64
C THR A 100 -12.27 17.88 -3.09
N GLY A 101 -12.57 16.58 -2.86
CA GLY A 101 -13.89 16.03 -3.19
C GLY A 101 -15.02 16.67 -2.36
N ILE A 102 -14.80 16.93 -1.06
CA ILE A 102 -15.78 17.65 -0.21
C ILE A 102 -16.03 19.06 -0.75
N LEU A 103 -14.98 19.79 -1.12
CA LEU A 103 -15.08 21.13 -1.70
C LEU A 103 -15.84 21.10 -3.02
N ALA A 104 -15.48 20.18 -3.92
CA ALA A 104 -16.15 20.03 -5.23
C ALA A 104 -17.64 19.68 -5.05
N ARG A 105 -17.97 18.74 -4.17
CA ARG A 105 -19.37 18.33 -3.89
C ARG A 105 -20.18 19.48 -3.34
N GLY A 106 -19.62 20.29 -2.44
CA GLY A 106 -20.28 21.48 -1.90
C GLY A 106 -20.53 22.59 -2.93
N ALA A 107 -19.84 22.52 -4.08
CA ALA A 107 -19.95 23.54 -5.12
C ALA A 107 -20.87 23.18 -6.29
N ILE A 108 -21.36 21.93 -6.39
CA ILE A 108 -22.12 21.44 -7.56
C ILE A 108 -23.35 22.31 -7.84
N ASP A 109 -24.08 22.72 -6.80
CA ASP A 109 -25.33 23.47 -6.93
C ASP A 109 -25.13 25.00 -6.85
N LEU A 110 -23.87 25.48 -6.76
CA LEU A 110 -23.58 26.90 -6.71
C LEU A 110 -23.71 27.57 -8.10
N PRO A 111 -23.90 28.90 -8.16
CA PRO A 111 -23.82 29.66 -9.42
C PRO A 111 -22.46 29.42 -10.12
N ALA A 112 -22.45 29.48 -11.45
CA ALA A 112 -21.28 29.15 -12.27
C ALA A 112 -19.99 29.91 -11.87
N GLY A 113 -20.12 31.18 -11.48
CA GLY A 113 -18.97 31.98 -11.02
C GLY A 113 -18.36 31.46 -9.71
N GLU A 114 -19.20 31.00 -8.79
CA GLU A 114 -18.76 30.43 -7.52
C GLU A 114 -18.15 29.05 -7.72
N GLN A 115 -18.71 28.23 -8.62
CA GLN A 115 -18.10 26.97 -9.03
C GLN A 115 -16.67 27.14 -9.56
N VAL A 116 -16.45 28.16 -10.40
CA VAL A 116 -15.11 28.49 -10.91
C VAL A 116 -14.16 28.86 -9.78
N ALA A 117 -14.61 29.66 -8.81
CA ALA A 117 -13.78 30.03 -7.66
C ALA A 117 -13.36 28.80 -6.81
N VAL A 118 -14.30 27.88 -6.56
CA VAL A 118 -14.00 26.62 -5.84
C VAL A 118 -13.05 25.74 -6.66
N ALA A 119 -13.26 25.60 -7.96
CA ALA A 119 -12.36 24.82 -8.82
C ALA A 119 -10.93 25.39 -8.82
N GLN A 120 -10.78 26.73 -8.83
CA GLN A 120 -9.46 27.37 -8.68
C GLN A 120 -8.83 27.12 -7.31
N ALA A 121 -9.62 27.11 -6.23
CA ALA A 121 -9.12 26.79 -4.89
C ALA A 121 -8.63 25.32 -4.81
N VAL A 122 -9.38 24.39 -5.40
CA VAL A 122 -8.97 22.97 -5.50
C VAL A 122 -7.69 22.83 -6.34
N ALA A 123 -7.59 23.50 -7.49
CA ALA A 123 -6.38 23.49 -8.31
C ALA A 123 -5.15 24.02 -7.54
N LYS A 124 -5.31 25.08 -6.74
CA LYS A 124 -4.24 25.59 -5.86
C LYS A 124 -3.85 24.58 -4.79
N LEU A 125 -4.82 23.85 -4.22
CA LEU A 125 -4.54 22.80 -3.23
C LEU A 125 -3.78 21.63 -3.87
N PHE A 126 -4.12 21.24 -5.10
CA PHE A 126 -3.35 20.25 -5.85
C PHE A 126 -1.90 20.70 -6.12
N ALA A 127 -1.68 21.97 -6.39
CA ALA A 127 -0.36 22.53 -6.67
C ALA A 127 0.44 22.90 -5.41
N ASP A 128 -0.12 22.75 -4.19
CA ASP A 128 0.51 23.23 -2.97
C ASP A 128 1.80 22.42 -2.65
N PRO A 129 2.93 23.12 -2.41
CA PRO A 129 4.20 22.46 -2.11
C PRO A 129 4.16 21.61 -0.83
N THR A 130 3.35 21.99 0.16
CA THR A 130 3.21 21.25 1.42
C THR A 130 2.58 19.89 1.19
N LYS A 131 1.52 19.84 0.35
CA LYS A 131 0.89 18.58 -0.06
C LYS A 131 1.93 17.67 -0.76
N HIS A 132 2.71 18.22 -1.69
CA HIS A 132 3.77 17.49 -2.37
C HIS A 132 4.82 16.94 -1.41
N LEU A 133 5.26 17.75 -0.45
CA LEU A 133 6.23 17.31 0.57
C LEU A 133 5.67 16.14 1.40
N ILE A 134 4.41 16.21 1.82
CA ILE A 134 3.74 15.14 2.56
C ILE A 134 3.75 13.84 1.76
N PHE A 135 3.34 13.86 0.50
CA PHE A 135 3.37 12.68 -0.37
C PHE A 135 4.79 12.16 -0.61
N MET A 136 5.77 13.05 -0.82
CA MET A 136 7.17 12.65 -1.00
C MET A 136 7.71 11.91 0.22
N ILE A 137 7.45 12.43 1.43
CA ILE A 137 7.86 11.74 2.67
C ILE A 137 7.26 10.34 2.73
N GLY A 138 5.97 10.20 2.44
CA GLY A 138 5.29 8.92 2.39
C GLY A 138 5.90 7.98 1.34
N SER A 139 6.11 8.45 0.13
CA SER A 139 6.66 7.68 -0.99
C SER A 139 8.09 7.21 -0.73
N TYR A 140 8.96 8.08 -0.20
CA TYR A 140 10.31 7.69 0.19
C TYR A 140 10.29 6.67 1.34
N ALA A 141 9.41 6.87 2.31
CA ALA A 141 9.25 5.93 3.41
C ALA A 141 8.78 4.55 2.93
N TRP A 142 7.85 4.48 1.95
CA TRP A 142 7.48 3.24 1.29
C TRP A 142 8.69 2.54 0.66
N SER A 143 9.47 3.26 -0.13
CA SER A 143 10.66 2.73 -0.80
C SER A 143 11.70 2.21 0.19
N VAL A 144 11.97 2.96 1.25
CA VAL A 144 12.85 2.53 2.35
C VAL A 144 12.31 1.28 3.04
N GLY A 145 10.99 1.22 3.26
CA GLY A 145 10.31 0.08 3.86
C GLY A 145 10.49 -1.21 3.03
N LEU A 146 10.27 -1.13 1.71
CA LEU A 146 10.43 -2.26 0.80
C LEU A 146 11.89 -2.70 0.68
N LEU A 147 12.83 -1.76 0.57
CA LEU A 147 14.25 -2.07 0.50
C LEU A 147 14.73 -2.72 1.79
N ALA A 148 14.34 -2.20 2.94
CA ALA A 148 14.66 -2.79 4.23
C ALA A 148 14.06 -4.18 4.40
N ALA A 149 12.81 -4.40 3.94
CA ALA A 149 12.18 -5.71 3.92
C ALA A 149 12.96 -6.69 3.04
N ALA A 150 13.36 -6.28 1.83
CA ALA A 150 14.15 -7.10 0.93
C ALA A 150 15.50 -7.51 1.57
N VAL A 151 16.22 -6.57 2.19
CA VAL A 151 17.51 -6.83 2.87
C VAL A 151 17.32 -7.73 4.10
N ALA A 152 16.29 -7.49 4.91
CA ALA A 152 16.01 -8.32 6.10
C ALA A 152 15.67 -9.76 5.71
N LEU A 153 14.84 -9.94 4.71
CA LEU A 153 14.47 -11.25 4.15
C LEU A 153 15.66 -11.95 3.49
N TYR A 154 16.54 -11.20 2.79
CA TYR A 154 17.79 -11.73 2.24
C TYR A 154 18.67 -12.34 3.34
N ARG A 155 18.87 -11.60 4.42
CA ARG A 155 19.64 -12.08 5.59
C ARG A 155 19.01 -13.29 6.26
N ALA A 156 17.69 -13.43 6.16
CA ALA A 156 16.94 -14.60 6.62
C ALA A 156 16.93 -15.77 5.60
N GLY A 157 17.67 -15.66 4.50
CA GLY A 157 17.84 -16.73 3.49
C GLY A 157 16.65 -16.86 2.53
N ALA A 158 15.82 -15.82 2.33
CA ALA A 158 14.75 -15.84 1.33
C ALA A 158 15.31 -15.90 -0.11
N PRO A 159 14.54 -16.45 -1.09
CA PRO A 159 14.94 -16.50 -2.48
C PRO A 159 15.21 -15.09 -3.03
N ARG A 160 16.22 -14.94 -3.91
CA ARG A 160 16.63 -13.63 -4.42
C ARG A 160 15.59 -12.94 -5.31
N LEU A 161 14.89 -13.68 -6.18
CA LEU A 161 14.00 -13.08 -7.17
C LEU A 161 12.86 -12.26 -6.53
N PRO A 162 12.07 -12.75 -5.57
CA PRO A 162 11.05 -11.93 -4.92
C PRO A 162 11.64 -10.71 -4.18
N LEU A 163 12.90 -10.78 -3.72
CA LEU A 163 13.55 -9.64 -3.08
C LEU A 163 13.91 -8.54 -4.08
N VAL A 164 14.33 -8.91 -5.28
CA VAL A 164 14.53 -7.96 -6.39
C VAL A 164 13.20 -7.32 -6.79
N LEU A 165 12.13 -8.10 -6.88
CA LEU A 165 10.79 -7.56 -7.17
C LEU A 165 10.34 -6.55 -6.08
N LEU A 166 10.58 -6.83 -4.80
CA LEU A 166 10.30 -5.87 -3.71
C LEU A 166 11.11 -4.59 -3.87
N ALA A 167 12.41 -4.70 -4.11
CA ALA A 167 13.28 -3.54 -4.25
C ALA A 167 12.86 -2.68 -5.46
N VAL A 168 12.57 -3.31 -6.61
CA VAL A 168 12.13 -2.61 -7.82
C VAL A 168 10.75 -1.99 -7.64
N ALA A 169 9.83 -2.63 -6.92
CA ALA A 169 8.51 -2.08 -6.61
C ALA A 169 8.56 -0.74 -5.82
N GLY A 170 9.65 -0.48 -5.09
CA GLY A 170 9.85 0.79 -4.39
C GLY A 170 10.34 1.94 -5.28
N VAL A 171 10.96 1.64 -6.43
CA VAL A 171 11.61 2.65 -7.28
C VAL A 171 10.63 3.67 -7.89
N PRO A 172 9.47 3.29 -8.45
CA PRO A 172 8.54 4.23 -9.06
C PRO A 172 8.08 5.32 -8.10
N TYR A 173 7.84 4.97 -6.84
CA TYR A 173 7.42 5.93 -5.81
C TYR A 173 8.47 7.01 -5.49
N VAL A 174 9.75 6.74 -5.76
CA VAL A 174 10.83 7.72 -5.58
C VAL A 174 11.06 8.54 -6.85
N SER A 175 11.01 7.87 -8.01
CA SER A 175 11.45 8.47 -9.28
C SER A 175 10.34 9.25 -9.99
N PHE A 176 9.08 8.86 -9.78
CA PHE A 176 7.91 9.35 -10.50
C PHE A 176 6.85 9.95 -9.57
N SER A 177 7.19 10.27 -8.34
CA SER A 177 6.31 10.91 -7.35
C SER A 177 5.89 12.34 -7.74
N ARG A 178 5.62 12.55 -9.01
CA ARG A 178 4.65 13.54 -9.44
C ARG A 178 3.31 12.95 -9.05
N VAL A 179 2.80 13.42 -8.04
CA VAL A 179 1.54 13.39 -7.31
C VAL A 179 0.28 12.83 -8.00
N ASP A 180 0.39 12.38 -9.21
CA ASP A 180 -0.67 11.82 -10.01
C ASP A 180 -0.41 10.32 -10.10
N HIS A 181 -1.35 9.52 -9.61
CA HIS A 181 -1.36 8.06 -9.77
C HIS A 181 -1.28 7.69 -11.25
N SER A 182 -0.09 7.93 -11.84
CA SER A 182 0.09 7.92 -13.29
C SER A 182 0.33 6.52 -13.80
N PRO A 183 -0.63 5.94 -14.56
CA PRO A 183 -0.34 4.77 -15.36
C PRO A 183 0.84 5.07 -16.32
N PRO A 184 1.75 4.12 -16.57
CA PRO A 184 1.70 2.72 -16.13
C PRO A 184 2.52 2.40 -14.87
N PHE A 185 3.16 3.37 -14.21
CA PHE A 185 4.21 3.11 -13.23
C PHE A 185 3.68 2.60 -11.90
N ASP A 186 2.63 3.20 -11.36
CA ASP A 186 2.06 2.77 -10.09
C ASP A 186 1.42 1.37 -10.16
N PRO A 187 0.58 1.06 -11.16
CA PRO A 187 0.07 -0.30 -11.33
C PRO A 187 1.19 -1.34 -11.50
N LEU A 188 2.27 -1.00 -12.21
CA LEU A 188 3.43 -1.88 -12.36
C LEU A 188 4.13 -2.14 -11.03
N ALA A 189 4.36 -1.10 -10.23
CA ALA A 189 4.96 -1.23 -8.90
C ALA A 189 4.11 -2.12 -7.99
N LEU A 190 2.80 -1.93 -8.00
CA LEU A 190 1.85 -2.73 -7.23
C LEU A 190 1.81 -4.19 -7.71
N ALA A 191 1.87 -4.43 -9.02
CA ALA A 191 1.96 -5.77 -9.58
C ALA A 191 3.27 -6.49 -9.16
N LEU A 192 4.41 -5.78 -9.18
CA LEU A 192 5.68 -6.33 -8.73
C LEU A 192 5.65 -6.65 -7.23
N PHE A 193 5.07 -5.78 -6.41
CA PHE A 193 4.88 -6.01 -4.99
C PHE A 193 3.98 -7.23 -4.74
N PHE A 194 2.86 -7.33 -5.43
CA PHE A 194 1.96 -8.49 -5.37
C PHE A 194 2.69 -9.80 -5.72
N LEU A 195 3.42 -9.82 -6.83
CA LEU A 195 4.17 -11.01 -7.28
C LEU A 195 5.25 -11.41 -6.27
N ALA A 196 5.94 -10.44 -5.67
CA ALA A 196 6.90 -10.69 -4.61
C ALA A 196 6.25 -11.35 -3.38
N CYS A 197 5.13 -10.79 -2.91
CA CYS A 197 4.37 -11.33 -1.79
C CYS A 197 3.85 -12.74 -2.07
N LEU A 198 3.30 -12.95 -3.27
CA LEU A 198 2.82 -14.25 -3.73
C LEU A 198 3.93 -15.30 -3.68
N TRP A 199 5.08 -14.99 -4.26
CA TRP A 199 6.23 -15.91 -4.26
C TRP A 199 6.73 -16.23 -2.85
N LEU A 200 6.88 -15.20 -2.01
CA LEU A 200 7.34 -15.39 -0.62
C LEU A 200 6.37 -16.25 0.19
N GLU A 201 5.07 -16.08 0.04
CA GLU A 201 4.07 -16.90 0.73
C GLU A 201 4.09 -18.37 0.25
N PHE A 202 4.28 -18.62 -1.06
CA PHE A 202 4.40 -19.99 -1.57
C PHE A 202 5.70 -20.69 -1.14
N THR A 203 6.82 -19.97 -1.09
CA THR A 203 8.11 -20.55 -0.69
C THR A 203 8.20 -20.78 0.82
N ARG A 204 7.52 -19.97 1.63
CA ARG A 204 7.40 -20.16 3.07
C ARG A 204 6.74 -21.50 3.43
N ARG A 205 5.73 -21.92 2.69
CA ARG A 205 5.05 -23.22 2.90
C ARG A 205 5.98 -24.41 2.72
N LYS A 206 6.87 -24.37 1.74
CA LYS A 206 7.79 -25.48 1.45
C LYS A 206 8.88 -25.65 2.52
N ARG A 207 9.12 -24.62 3.36
CA ARG A 207 10.13 -24.63 4.42
C ARG A 207 9.60 -24.96 5.80
N ALA A 208 8.29 -25.03 6.00
CA ALA A 208 7.69 -25.52 7.23
C ALA A 208 8.09 -27.02 7.35
N PRO A 209 8.82 -27.45 8.41
CA PRO A 209 9.25 -28.83 8.53
C PRO A 209 8.01 -29.72 8.56
N ALA A 210 8.00 -30.73 7.70
CA ALA A 210 7.05 -31.84 7.70
C ALA A 210 7.29 -32.75 8.92
N GLY A 211 7.40 -32.20 10.12
CA GLY A 211 7.91 -32.92 11.26
C GLY A 211 7.47 -32.41 12.62
N VAL A 212 6.22 -32.01 12.78
CA VAL A 212 5.56 -31.96 14.09
C VAL A 212 4.27 -32.80 14.00
N GLU A 213 4.37 -33.95 13.39
CA GLU A 213 3.42 -35.01 13.63
C GLU A 213 3.85 -35.75 14.89
N SER A 214 3.08 -35.50 15.94
CA SER A 214 2.77 -36.47 17.00
C SER A 214 3.94 -37.15 17.71
N SER A 215 4.66 -36.42 18.58
CA SER A 215 5.25 -37.10 19.76
C SER A 215 4.21 -37.35 20.88
N ALA A 216 2.94 -37.11 20.60
CA ALA A 216 1.86 -37.36 21.56
C ALA A 216 1.37 -38.83 21.59
N ASP A 217 1.78 -39.66 20.66
CA ASP A 217 1.30 -41.08 20.57
C ASP A 217 2.28 -42.11 21.09
N ARG A 218 3.36 -41.70 21.75
CA ARG A 218 4.17 -42.66 22.52
C ARG A 218 3.78 -42.61 23.98
N ALA A 219 2.58 -43.10 24.29
CA ALA A 219 2.25 -43.49 25.64
C ALA A 219 3.21 -44.69 26.00
N PRO A 220 3.93 -44.62 27.12
CA PRO A 220 4.68 -45.76 27.58
C PRO A 220 3.72 -46.91 27.90
N LEU A 221 3.99 -48.07 27.31
CA LEU A 221 3.30 -49.30 27.65
C LEU A 221 3.44 -49.55 29.19
N PRO A 222 2.37 -49.91 29.89
CA PRO A 222 2.47 -50.23 31.30
C PRO A 222 3.34 -51.50 31.48
N ASP A 223 4.36 -51.35 32.34
CA ASP A 223 5.17 -52.48 32.80
C ASP A 223 4.26 -53.52 33.43
N SER A 224 4.16 -54.68 32.77
CA SER A 224 3.57 -55.90 33.32
C SER A 224 4.57 -56.54 34.26
N GLY A 225 4.46 -56.24 35.58
CA GLY A 225 5.06 -57.00 36.65
C GLY A 225 4.20 -58.20 37.08
#